data_1fc1eba1f7ae26deab973fa5f28dbe74
#
_entry.id   1fc1eba1f7ae26deab973fa5f28dbe74
#
_cell.length_a   1.000
_cell.length_b   1.000
_cell.length_c   1.000
_cell.angle_alpha   90.00
_cell.angle_beta   90.00
_cell.angle_gamma   90.00
#
_symmetry.space_group_name_H-M   'P 1'
#
loop_
_entity.id
_entity.type
_entity.pdbx_description
1 polymer ?
#
loop_
_entity_poly.entity_id
_entity_poly.type
_entity_poly.pdbx_seq_one_letter_code
_entity_poly.pdbx_strand_id
1 'polypeptide(L)'
;MAVPHRHEAPPRPRGAKAAPEAAPQAAPAPDLAAKALAVHRLLCPVYGCPIPYFHALDPVSELVSSLLSHRTRNADSGRAFKALRARYPDWAALIAAPVPEVEATIAGVTWPELKAPRIQAVLAAVRERAGGLDLGFLAGMEVEAARAWLEAIPGVGPKTSAAVLSFSVLRMPALPVDSHHHRVAQRLGLIGPRVDVGPSHPILRAQLPADWSAQDLYDNHEILMLHGQRVCHHRNPACGACVLAEICPSARLA
;
A
#
# COMPACT_ATOMS: atom_id res chain seq x y z
N MET A 1 -6.78 -39.46 -65.18
CA MET A 1 -5.93 -39.70 -63.95
C MET A 1 -6.09 -38.51 -63.02
N ALA A 2 -6.83 -38.70 -62.00
CA ALA A 2 -7.11 -37.64 -60.99
C ALA A 2 -6.20 -37.87 -59.75
N VAL A 3 -5.47 -36.82 -59.37
CA VAL A 3 -4.57 -36.83 -58.20
C VAL A 3 -5.40 -36.48 -56.97
N PRO A 4 -5.35 -37.24 -55.85
CA PRO A 4 -6.09 -36.90 -54.65
C PRO A 4 -5.39 -35.82 -53.84
N HIS A 5 -6.11 -34.73 -53.52
CA HIS A 5 -5.70 -33.72 -52.57
C HIS A 5 -5.71 -34.28 -51.14
N ARG A 6 -4.57 -34.25 -50.48
CA ARG A 6 -4.46 -34.53 -49.05
C ARG A 6 -4.97 -33.31 -48.28
N HIS A 7 -6.01 -33.50 -47.46
CA HIS A 7 -6.44 -32.54 -46.46
C HIS A 7 -5.46 -32.59 -45.27
N GLU A 8 -4.74 -31.50 -45.09
CA GLU A 8 -3.90 -31.29 -43.93
C GLU A 8 -4.80 -30.78 -42.75
N ALA A 9 -4.76 -31.46 -41.61
CA ALA A 9 -5.53 -31.10 -40.44
C ALA A 9 -4.94 -29.82 -39.80
N PRO A 10 -5.78 -28.94 -39.23
CA PRO A 10 -5.29 -27.70 -38.59
C PRO A 10 -4.49 -28.01 -37.33
N PRO A 11 -3.48 -27.16 -37.01
CA PRO A 11 -2.63 -27.36 -35.84
C PRO A 11 -3.45 -27.19 -34.54
N ARG A 12 -3.23 -28.07 -33.57
CA ARG A 12 -3.82 -28.02 -32.25
C ARG A 12 -3.36 -26.77 -31.53
N PRO A 13 -4.26 -26.05 -30.79
CA PRO A 13 -3.87 -24.89 -29.99
C PRO A 13 -2.89 -25.34 -28.91
N ARG A 14 -1.77 -24.62 -28.76
CA ARG A 14 -0.80 -24.83 -27.68
C ARG A 14 -1.49 -24.49 -26.37
N GLY A 15 -1.47 -25.46 -25.46
CA GLY A 15 -2.06 -25.33 -24.14
C GLY A 15 -1.58 -24.06 -23.42
N ALA A 16 -2.50 -23.25 -22.98
CA ALA A 16 -2.24 -22.16 -22.07
C ALA A 16 -1.61 -22.75 -20.81
N LYS A 17 -0.38 -22.31 -20.48
CA LYS A 17 0.22 -22.62 -19.18
C LYS A 17 -0.69 -22.00 -18.11
N ALA A 18 -1.29 -22.85 -17.27
CA ALA A 18 -1.97 -22.41 -16.07
C ALA A 18 -0.99 -21.55 -15.24
N ALA A 19 -1.48 -20.39 -14.79
CA ALA A 19 -0.74 -19.57 -13.84
C ALA A 19 -0.42 -20.45 -12.61
N PRO A 20 0.79 -20.34 -12.02
CA PRO A 20 1.12 -21.08 -10.83
C PRO A 20 0.15 -20.68 -9.73
N GLU A 21 -0.60 -21.67 -9.22
CA GLU A 21 -1.43 -21.56 -8.04
C GLU A 21 -0.54 -21.05 -6.89
N ALA A 22 -0.93 -19.94 -6.26
CA ALA A 22 -0.18 -19.38 -5.17
C ALA A 22 -0.09 -20.43 -4.06
N ALA A 23 1.12 -20.91 -3.80
CA ALA A 23 1.36 -21.85 -2.72
C ALA A 23 0.81 -21.29 -1.40
N PRO A 24 0.13 -22.09 -0.57
CA PRO A 24 -0.33 -21.64 0.74
C PRO A 24 0.86 -21.12 1.53
N GLN A 25 0.77 -19.86 1.98
CA GLN A 25 1.83 -19.23 2.75
C GLN A 25 2.02 -20.01 4.05
N ALA A 26 3.23 -20.52 4.25
CA ALA A 26 3.59 -21.18 5.51
C ALA A 26 3.36 -20.21 6.67
N ALA A 27 2.73 -20.69 7.76
CA ALA A 27 2.55 -19.92 8.98
C ALA A 27 3.92 -19.37 9.45
N PRO A 28 3.99 -18.12 9.90
CA PRO A 28 5.24 -17.53 10.37
C PRO A 28 5.82 -18.35 11.51
N ALA A 29 7.14 -18.45 11.57
CA ALA A 29 7.79 -19.09 12.70
C ALA A 29 7.36 -18.39 14.00
N PRO A 30 7.07 -19.11 15.11
CA PRO A 30 6.59 -18.54 16.37
C PRO A 30 7.44 -17.38 16.87
N ASP A 31 8.74 -17.43 16.67
CA ASP A 31 9.71 -16.39 17.07
C ASP A 31 9.47 -15.04 16.36
N LEU A 32 9.09 -15.05 15.07
CA LEU A 32 8.85 -13.81 14.32
C LEU A 32 7.55 -13.12 14.74
N ALA A 33 6.51 -13.89 15.04
CA ALA A 33 5.26 -13.34 15.55
C ALA A 33 5.45 -12.75 16.96
N ALA A 34 6.13 -13.46 17.85
CA ALA A 34 6.47 -12.95 19.17
C ALA A 34 7.32 -11.67 19.07
N LYS A 35 8.29 -11.65 18.15
CA LYS A 35 9.14 -10.47 17.92
C LYS A 35 8.34 -9.29 17.36
N ALA A 36 7.46 -9.50 16.38
CA ALA A 36 6.60 -8.44 15.82
C ALA A 36 5.72 -7.81 16.89
N LEU A 37 5.15 -8.64 17.77
CA LEU A 37 4.36 -8.18 18.91
C LEU A 37 5.21 -7.43 19.94
N ALA A 38 6.43 -7.88 20.23
CA ALA A 38 7.37 -7.16 21.11
C ALA A 38 7.74 -5.79 20.54
N VAL A 39 8.01 -5.70 19.24
CA VAL A 39 8.26 -4.43 18.55
C VAL A 39 7.07 -3.47 18.71
N HIS A 40 5.85 -3.95 18.48
CA HIS A 40 4.64 -3.14 18.65
C HIS A 40 4.53 -2.61 20.09
N ARG A 41 4.67 -3.49 21.08
CA ARG A 41 4.58 -3.14 22.51
C ARG A 41 5.64 -2.13 22.95
N LEU A 42 6.85 -2.20 22.43
CA LEU A 42 7.93 -1.27 22.75
C LEU A 42 7.74 0.09 22.09
N LEU A 43 7.19 0.15 20.89
CA LEU A 43 6.99 1.40 20.15
C LEU A 43 5.70 2.15 20.54
N CYS A 44 4.63 1.44 20.92
CA CYS A 44 3.36 2.08 21.29
C CYS A 44 3.49 3.16 22.37
N PRO A 45 4.19 2.95 23.50
CA PRO A 45 4.39 4.02 24.49
C PRO A 45 5.19 5.20 23.96
N VAL A 46 6.11 4.96 23.00
CA VAL A 46 6.95 6.02 22.42
C VAL A 46 6.15 6.94 21.51
N TYR A 47 5.17 6.39 20.78
CA TYR A 47 4.40 7.14 19.78
C TYR A 47 2.95 7.41 20.19
N GLY A 48 2.48 6.85 21.31
CA GLY A 48 1.19 7.15 21.93
C GLY A 48 0.01 6.44 21.29
N CYS A 49 0.03 5.07 21.26
CA CYS A 49 -1.14 4.30 20.83
C CYS A 49 -2.31 4.42 21.87
N PRO A 50 -3.57 4.43 21.39
CA PRO A 50 -3.97 4.44 20.00
C PRO A 50 -3.70 5.77 19.31
N ILE A 51 -3.11 5.72 18.11
CA ILE A 51 -2.80 6.93 17.33
C ILE A 51 -4.09 7.40 16.65
N PRO A 52 -4.49 8.67 16.83
CA PRO A 52 -5.66 9.20 16.12
C PRO A 52 -5.47 9.15 14.60
N TYR A 53 -6.50 8.76 13.88
CA TYR A 53 -6.48 8.85 12.43
C TYR A 53 -6.33 10.31 12.00
N PHE A 54 -5.42 10.57 11.08
CA PHE A 54 -5.07 11.94 10.66
C PHE A 54 -6.14 12.60 9.77
N HIS A 55 -7.09 11.83 9.23
CA HIS A 55 -8.26 12.32 8.49
C HIS A 55 -9.37 11.25 8.41
N ALA A 56 -10.53 11.65 7.84
CA ALA A 56 -11.68 10.79 7.58
C ALA A 56 -12.13 10.99 6.12
N LEU A 57 -11.25 10.68 5.16
CA LEU A 57 -11.56 10.78 3.74
C LEU A 57 -12.44 9.61 3.29
N ASP A 58 -13.31 9.85 2.31
CA ASP A 58 -13.95 8.76 1.58
C ASP A 58 -12.89 7.92 0.82
N PRO A 59 -13.20 6.67 0.44
CA PRO A 59 -12.18 5.78 -0.13
C PRO A 59 -11.58 6.27 -1.47
N VAL A 60 -12.34 6.98 -2.30
CA VAL A 60 -11.83 7.52 -3.57
C VAL A 60 -10.87 8.68 -3.30
N SER A 61 -11.24 9.56 -2.36
CA SER A 61 -10.37 10.65 -1.92
C SER A 61 -9.08 10.13 -1.28
N GLU A 62 -9.15 9.05 -0.48
CA GLU A 62 -7.97 8.40 0.07
C GLU A 62 -7.09 7.79 -1.02
N LEU A 63 -7.69 7.20 -2.05
CA LEU A 63 -6.94 6.67 -3.19
C LEU A 63 -6.11 7.77 -3.87
N VAL A 64 -6.71 8.94 -4.13
CA VAL A 64 -5.98 10.09 -4.69
C VAL A 64 -4.90 10.60 -3.74
N SER A 65 -5.20 10.74 -2.45
CA SER A 65 -4.25 11.13 -1.40
C SER A 65 -3.05 10.18 -1.36
N SER A 66 -3.31 8.87 -1.38
CA SER A 66 -2.28 7.83 -1.41
C SER A 66 -1.39 7.89 -2.65
N LEU A 67 -1.95 8.14 -3.84
CA LEU A 67 -1.17 8.30 -5.08
C LEU A 67 -0.28 9.53 -5.05
N LEU A 68 -0.74 10.65 -4.49
CA LEU A 68 0.04 11.87 -4.31
C LEU A 68 1.22 11.65 -3.35
N SER A 69 1.03 10.85 -2.30
CA SER A 69 2.01 10.64 -1.23
C SER A 69 3.23 9.82 -1.66
N HIS A 70 3.17 9.06 -2.76
CA HIS A 70 4.28 8.23 -3.23
C HIS A 70 5.57 9.05 -3.40
N ARG A 71 6.61 8.73 -2.59
CA ARG A 71 7.92 9.42 -2.57
C ARG A 71 7.82 10.95 -2.43
N THR A 72 6.74 11.44 -1.87
CA THR A 72 6.50 12.87 -1.61
C THR A 72 6.38 13.08 -0.11
N ARG A 73 6.90 14.19 0.40
CA ARG A 73 6.75 14.55 1.82
C ARG A 73 5.28 14.75 2.15
N ASN A 74 4.84 14.32 3.32
CA ASN A 74 3.43 14.41 3.74
C ASN A 74 2.85 15.83 3.63
N ALA A 75 3.64 16.85 4.01
CA ALA A 75 3.21 18.24 3.88
C ALA A 75 2.95 18.67 2.42
N ASP A 76 3.78 18.20 1.48
CA ASP A 76 3.67 18.54 0.06
C ASP A 76 2.48 17.80 -0.58
N SER A 77 2.32 16.51 -0.31
CA SER A 77 1.17 15.73 -0.79
C SER A 77 -0.15 16.25 -0.22
N GLY A 78 -0.18 16.65 1.05
CA GLY A 78 -1.35 17.25 1.68
C GLY A 78 -1.74 18.59 1.05
N ARG A 79 -0.76 19.46 0.70
CA ARG A 79 -1.03 20.69 -0.03
C ARG A 79 -1.57 20.43 -1.43
N ALA A 80 -0.98 19.47 -2.16
CA ALA A 80 -1.43 19.08 -3.48
C ALA A 80 -2.86 18.54 -3.47
N PHE A 81 -3.19 17.67 -2.48
CA PHE A 81 -4.55 17.16 -2.31
C PHE A 81 -5.56 18.30 -2.07
N LYS A 82 -5.25 19.25 -1.18
CA LYS A 82 -6.10 20.41 -0.93
C LYS A 82 -6.26 21.28 -2.18
N ALA A 83 -5.20 21.47 -2.96
CA ALA A 83 -5.24 22.23 -4.21
C ALA A 83 -6.16 21.54 -5.25
N LEU A 84 -6.08 20.22 -5.39
CA LEU A 84 -6.99 19.47 -6.26
C LEU A 84 -8.46 19.63 -5.81
N ARG A 85 -8.73 19.50 -4.51
CA ARG A 85 -10.09 19.65 -3.97
C ARG A 85 -10.65 21.08 -4.11
N ALA A 86 -9.79 22.08 -4.06
CA ALA A 86 -10.20 23.48 -4.27
C ALA A 86 -10.48 23.79 -5.75
N ARG A 87 -9.72 23.16 -6.67
CA ARG A 87 -9.85 23.41 -8.11
C ARG A 87 -10.97 22.58 -8.76
N TYR A 88 -11.13 21.32 -8.32
CA TYR A 88 -12.09 20.38 -8.89
C TYR A 88 -13.15 20.02 -7.85
N PRO A 89 -14.44 20.40 -8.09
CA PRO A 89 -15.52 20.19 -7.12
C PRO A 89 -15.76 18.69 -6.87
N ASP A 90 -15.51 17.87 -7.87
CA ASP A 90 -15.60 16.41 -7.81
C ASP A 90 -14.50 15.72 -8.63
N TRP A 91 -14.35 14.42 -8.45
CA TRP A 91 -13.34 13.64 -9.15
C TRP A 91 -13.67 13.41 -10.64
N ALA A 92 -14.93 13.57 -11.05
CA ALA A 92 -15.32 13.48 -12.46
C ALA A 92 -14.79 14.70 -13.25
N ALA A 93 -14.85 15.89 -12.65
CA ALA A 93 -14.25 17.09 -13.21
C ALA A 93 -12.72 16.95 -13.34
N LEU A 94 -12.07 16.34 -12.35
CA LEU A 94 -10.62 16.06 -12.44
C LEU A 94 -10.29 15.07 -13.57
N ILE A 95 -11.08 14.01 -13.76
CA ILE A 95 -10.90 13.06 -14.88
C ILE A 95 -10.99 13.78 -16.24
N ALA A 96 -11.90 14.72 -16.37
CA ALA A 96 -12.14 15.45 -17.63
C ALA A 96 -11.16 16.60 -17.89
N ALA A 97 -10.40 17.00 -16.89
CA ALA A 97 -9.47 18.14 -16.99
C ALA A 97 -8.28 17.82 -17.91
N PRO A 98 -7.70 18.81 -18.62
CA PRO A 98 -6.44 18.62 -19.33
C PRO A 98 -5.32 18.20 -18.38
N VAL A 99 -4.55 17.16 -18.76
CA VAL A 99 -3.40 16.67 -17.96
C VAL A 99 -2.47 17.79 -17.49
N PRO A 100 -2.07 18.76 -18.34
CA PRO A 100 -1.17 19.84 -17.92
C PRO A 100 -1.76 20.73 -16.81
N GLU A 101 -3.09 20.87 -16.73
CA GLU A 101 -3.72 21.64 -15.66
C GLU A 101 -3.69 20.89 -14.33
N VAL A 102 -3.90 19.59 -14.36
CA VAL A 102 -3.79 18.72 -13.17
C VAL A 102 -2.35 18.71 -12.69
N GLU A 103 -1.38 18.55 -13.60
CA GLU A 103 0.06 18.59 -13.31
C GLU A 103 0.45 19.89 -12.63
N ALA A 104 0.06 21.04 -13.21
CA ALA A 104 0.33 22.36 -12.61
C ALA A 104 -0.29 22.50 -11.22
N THR A 105 -1.48 21.93 -10.99
CA THR A 105 -2.15 21.96 -9.69
C THR A 105 -1.40 21.18 -8.61
N ILE A 106 -0.71 20.10 -9.00
CA ILE A 106 0.06 19.24 -8.08
C ILE A 106 1.58 19.45 -8.21
N ALA A 107 2.05 20.55 -8.78
CA ALA A 107 3.48 20.80 -9.06
C ALA A 107 4.41 20.67 -7.84
N GLY A 108 3.88 20.76 -6.62
CA GLY A 108 4.63 20.59 -5.38
C GLY A 108 4.95 19.13 -4.99
N VAL A 109 4.44 18.14 -5.69
CA VAL A 109 4.75 16.71 -5.42
C VAL A 109 5.95 16.25 -6.26
N THR A 110 6.56 15.14 -5.86
CA THR A 110 7.61 14.49 -6.66
C THR A 110 6.98 13.87 -7.92
N TRP A 111 7.52 14.16 -9.10
CA TRP A 111 7.08 13.69 -10.43
C TRP A 111 5.59 14.00 -10.74
N PRO A 112 5.19 15.27 -10.72
CA PRO A 112 3.81 15.65 -11.01
C PRO A 112 3.38 15.24 -12.42
N GLU A 113 4.30 15.27 -13.40
CA GLU A 113 4.12 14.84 -14.79
C GLU A 113 3.73 13.35 -14.95
N LEU A 114 4.16 12.50 -14.01
CA LEU A 114 3.80 11.09 -13.96
C LEU A 114 2.54 10.86 -13.12
N LYS A 115 2.34 11.66 -12.09
CA LYS A 115 1.21 11.49 -11.15
C LYS A 115 -0.10 12.01 -11.72
N ALA A 116 -0.10 13.14 -12.42
CA ALA A 116 -1.32 13.70 -12.97
C ALA A 116 -2.06 12.72 -13.91
N PRO A 117 -1.45 12.19 -14.98
CA PRO A 117 -2.12 11.23 -15.85
C PRO A 117 -2.46 9.92 -15.14
N ARG A 118 -1.63 9.48 -14.18
CA ARG A 118 -1.90 8.27 -13.38
C ARG A 118 -3.16 8.43 -12.52
N ILE A 119 -3.31 9.55 -11.82
CA ILE A 119 -4.49 9.81 -10.98
C ILE A 119 -5.75 9.80 -11.84
N GLN A 120 -5.73 10.47 -13.00
CA GLN A 120 -6.86 10.48 -13.92
C GLN A 120 -7.18 9.07 -14.44
N ALA A 121 -6.18 8.30 -14.84
CA ALA A 121 -6.37 6.93 -15.33
C ALA A 121 -6.94 5.99 -14.25
N VAL A 122 -6.42 6.09 -13.00
CA VAL A 122 -6.92 5.30 -11.87
C VAL A 122 -8.37 5.65 -11.57
N LEU A 123 -8.71 6.94 -11.51
CA LEU A 123 -10.09 7.39 -11.27
C LEU A 123 -11.04 6.96 -12.40
N ALA A 124 -10.61 7.02 -13.66
CA ALA A 124 -11.40 6.55 -14.79
C ALA A 124 -11.66 5.03 -14.69
N ALA A 125 -10.63 4.24 -14.32
CA ALA A 125 -10.78 2.81 -14.11
C ALA A 125 -11.70 2.47 -12.92
N VAL A 126 -11.62 3.24 -11.82
CA VAL A 126 -12.59 3.12 -10.71
C VAL A 126 -14.00 3.34 -11.20
N ARG A 127 -14.24 4.45 -11.92
CA ARG A 127 -15.56 4.80 -12.44
C ARG A 127 -16.13 3.72 -13.36
N GLU A 128 -15.32 3.16 -14.23
CA GLU A 128 -15.71 2.09 -15.14
C GLU A 128 -16.08 0.80 -14.39
N ARG A 129 -15.21 0.36 -13.46
CA ARG A 129 -15.35 -0.92 -12.75
C ARG A 129 -16.44 -0.91 -11.67
N ALA A 130 -16.61 0.21 -10.97
CA ALA A 130 -17.59 0.36 -9.91
C ALA A 130 -18.94 0.92 -10.42
N GLY A 131 -19.03 1.34 -11.67
CA GLY A 131 -20.21 2.04 -12.19
C GLY A 131 -20.36 3.47 -11.68
N GLY A 132 -19.32 4.02 -11.02
CA GLY A 132 -19.30 5.34 -10.41
C GLY A 132 -18.00 5.63 -9.66
N LEU A 133 -17.95 6.78 -8.99
CA LEU A 133 -16.82 7.20 -8.14
C LEU A 133 -17.17 7.02 -6.66
N ASP A 134 -17.67 5.84 -6.32
CA ASP A 134 -17.98 5.42 -4.95
C ASP A 134 -17.38 4.02 -4.72
N LEU A 135 -16.58 3.90 -3.67
CA LEU A 135 -15.95 2.65 -3.23
C LEU A 135 -16.49 2.20 -1.86
N GLY A 136 -17.60 2.76 -1.39
CA GLY A 136 -18.22 2.39 -0.11
C GLY A 136 -18.62 0.92 -0.02
N PHE A 137 -18.93 0.28 -1.16
CA PHE A 137 -19.28 -1.14 -1.23
C PHE A 137 -18.16 -2.07 -0.74
N LEU A 138 -16.89 -1.62 -0.75
CA LEU A 138 -15.76 -2.38 -0.24
C LEU A 138 -15.91 -2.74 1.25
N ALA A 139 -16.66 -1.94 2.03
CA ALA A 139 -16.95 -2.23 3.43
C ALA A 139 -17.66 -3.56 3.66
N GLY A 140 -18.38 -4.05 2.67
CA GLY A 140 -19.10 -5.34 2.71
C GLY A 140 -18.28 -6.53 2.23
N MET A 141 -16.99 -6.33 1.90
CA MET A 141 -16.11 -7.38 1.39
C MET A 141 -15.13 -7.84 2.45
N GLU A 142 -14.66 -9.10 2.31
CA GLU A 142 -13.48 -9.55 3.04
C GLU A 142 -12.25 -8.73 2.62
N VAL A 143 -11.33 -8.44 3.56
CA VAL A 143 -10.20 -7.52 3.36
C VAL A 143 -9.36 -7.89 2.14
N GLU A 144 -9.01 -9.17 2.00
CA GLU A 144 -8.17 -9.62 0.88
C GLU A 144 -8.92 -9.55 -0.47
N ALA A 145 -10.24 -9.77 -0.47
CA ALA A 145 -11.06 -9.57 -1.67
C ALA A 145 -11.14 -8.09 -2.06
N ALA A 146 -11.31 -7.19 -1.08
CA ALA A 146 -11.31 -5.75 -1.32
C ALA A 146 -9.94 -5.25 -1.82
N ARG A 147 -8.83 -5.77 -1.26
CA ARG A 147 -7.48 -5.50 -1.76
C ARG A 147 -7.31 -5.95 -3.21
N ALA A 148 -7.67 -7.19 -3.51
CA ALA A 148 -7.57 -7.75 -4.86
C ALA A 148 -8.39 -6.92 -5.87
N TRP A 149 -9.58 -6.46 -5.47
CA TRP A 149 -10.40 -5.59 -6.30
C TRP A 149 -9.68 -4.28 -6.64
N LEU A 150 -9.08 -3.63 -5.66
CA LEU A 150 -8.32 -2.38 -5.84
C LEU A 150 -7.03 -2.62 -6.64
N GLU A 151 -6.29 -3.68 -6.35
CA GLU A 151 -5.01 -4.01 -7.00
C GLU A 151 -5.19 -4.45 -8.48
N ALA A 152 -6.39 -4.85 -8.87
CA ALA A 152 -6.73 -5.08 -10.28
C ALA A 152 -6.83 -3.77 -11.11
N ILE A 153 -6.79 -2.60 -10.46
CA ILE A 153 -6.75 -1.31 -11.15
C ILE A 153 -5.29 -0.97 -11.48
N PRO A 154 -4.93 -0.78 -12.76
CA PRO A 154 -3.58 -0.41 -13.15
C PRO A 154 -3.08 0.84 -12.43
N GLY A 155 -1.97 0.74 -11.72
CA GLY A 155 -1.40 1.85 -10.94
C GLY A 155 -1.75 1.82 -9.44
N VAL A 156 -2.59 0.89 -9.00
CA VAL A 156 -2.88 0.63 -7.58
C VAL A 156 -2.10 -0.62 -7.16
N GLY A 157 -1.18 -0.46 -6.23
CA GLY A 157 -0.38 -1.56 -5.68
C GLY A 157 -0.75 -1.87 -4.23
N PRO A 158 -0.11 -2.90 -3.63
CA PRO A 158 -0.42 -3.38 -2.27
C PRO A 158 -0.42 -2.31 -1.19
N LYS A 159 0.53 -1.34 -1.23
CA LYS A 159 0.54 -0.22 -0.27
C LYS A 159 -0.67 0.68 -0.45
N THR A 160 -1.06 0.96 -1.69
CA THR A 160 -2.18 1.87 -1.98
C THR A 160 -3.51 1.23 -1.64
N SER A 161 -3.72 -0.05 -2.00
CA SER A 161 -4.94 -0.79 -1.65
C SER A 161 -5.13 -0.86 -0.14
N ALA A 162 -4.09 -1.26 0.59
CA ALA A 162 -4.13 -1.32 2.06
C ALA A 162 -4.37 0.06 2.70
N ALA A 163 -3.77 1.13 2.16
CA ALA A 163 -3.99 2.49 2.67
C ALA A 163 -5.45 2.95 2.45
N VAL A 164 -6.03 2.69 1.28
CA VAL A 164 -7.44 3.00 1.02
C VAL A 164 -8.35 2.30 2.03
N LEU A 165 -8.14 1.02 2.27
CA LEU A 165 -8.97 0.24 3.20
C LEU A 165 -8.78 0.67 4.66
N SER A 166 -7.53 0.93 5.07
CA SER A 166 -7.20 1.26 6.46
C SER A 166 -7.44 2.73 6.81
N PHE A 167 -7.03 3.68 5.94
CA PHE A 167 -6.99 5.11 6.27
C PHE A 167 -8.27 5.86 5.93
N SER A 168 -9.06 5.36 4.96
CA SER A 168 -10.36 5.97 4.65
C SER A 168 -11.39 5.69 5.74
N VAL A 169 -12.60 6.24 5.59
CA VAL A 169 -13.73 5.97 6.49
C VAL A 169 -14.13 4.49 6.55
N LEU A 170 -13.61 3.63 5.66
CA LEU A 170 -13.87 2.18 5.69
C LEU A 170 -13.30 1.52 6.95
N ARG A 171 -12.15 1.97 7.46
CA ARG A 171 -11.49 1.43 8.66
C ARG A 171 -11.43 -0.10 8.66
N MET A 172 -11.01 -0.67 7.55
CA MET A 172 -10.84 -2.12 7.41
C MET A 172 -9.46 -2.56 7.95
N PRO A 173 -9.33 -3.78 8.50
CA PRO A 173 -8.07 -4.25 9.09
C PRO A 173 -7.04 -4.67 8.03
N ALA A 174 -6.64 -3.74 7.18
CA ALA A 174 -5.57 -3.88 6.20
C ALA A 174 -4.28 -3.24 6.72
N LEU A 175 -3.13 -3.89 6.50
CA LEU A 175 -1.82 -3.39 6.91
C LEU A 175 -1.11 -2.71 5.73
N PRO A 176 -1.00 -1.38 5.67
CA PRO A 176 -0.14 -0.71 4.73
C PRO A 176 1.34 -0.91 5.13
N VAL A 177 2.21 -1.08 4.14
CA VAL A 177 3.66 -1.09 4.37
C VAL A 177 4.31 -0.08 3.44
N ASP A 178 4.78 1.03 4.00
CA ASP A 178 5.54 2.02 3.25
C ASP A 178 7.05 1.74 3.30
N SER A 179 7.84 2.58 2.66
CA SER A 179 9.30 2.40 2.62
C SER A 179 9.99 2.56 4.00
N HIS A 180 9.39 3.30 4.93
CA HIS A 180 9.91 3.43 6.29
C HIS A 180 9.60 2.18 7.11
N HIS A 181 8.35 1.75 7.13
CA HIS A 181 7.92 0.51 7.76
C HIS A 181 8.74 -0.68 7.23
N HIS A 182 8.83 -0.84 5.91
CA HIS A 182 9.59 -1.89 5.24
C HIS A 182 11.05 -1.92 5.69
N ARG A 183 11.74 -0.77 5.68
CA ARG A 183 13.14 -0.67 6.12
C ARG A 183 13.33 -1.07 7.58
N VAL A 184 12.42 -0.62 8.45
CA VAL A 184 12.46 -0.98 9.87
C VAL A 184 12.26 -2.49 10.04
N ALA A 185 11.26 -3.07 9.37
CA ALA A 185 10.98 -4.50 9.40
C ALA A 185 12.18 -5.34 8.90
N GLN A 186 12.85 -4.93 7.81
CA GLN A 186 14.06 -5.59 7.32
C GLN A 186 15.19 -5.55 8.36
N ARG A 187 15.45 -4.39 8.96
CA ARG A 187 16.52 -4.23 9.97
C ARG A 187 16.25 -5.00 11.23
N LEU A 188 14.99 -5.13 11.60
CA LEU A 188 14.56 -5.97 12.72
C LEU A 188 14.63 -7.47 12.42
N GLY A 189 14.82 -7.86 11.16
CA GLY A 189 14.80 -9.26 10.72
C GLY A 189 13.40 -9.86 10.73
N LEU A 190 12.34 -9.05 10.70
CA LEU A 190 10.96 -9.51 10.53
C LEU A 190 10.69 -9.99 9.10
N ILE A 191 11.45 -9.47 8.15
CA ILE A 191 11.48 -9.93 6.75
C ILE A 191 12.92 -10.05 6.28
N GLY A 192 13.15 -10.91 5.30
CA GLY A 192 14.47 -11.11 4.72
C GLY A 192 14.97 -9.88 3.95
N PRO A 193 16.31 -9.72 3.81
CA PRO A 193 16.91 -8.52 3.19
C PRO A 193 16.60 -8.38 1.70
N ARG A 194 16.13 -9.42 1.03
CA ARG A 194 15.76 -9.43 -0.40
C ARG A 194 14.25 -9.40 -0.64
N VAL A 195 13.45 -9.27 0.42
CA VAL A 195 11.99 -9.15 0.29
C VAL A 195 11.66 -7.71 -0.08
N ASP A 196 11.05 -7.51 -1.24
CA ASP A 196 10.58 -6.20 -1.69
C ASP A 196 9.34 -5.72 -0.92
N VAL A 197 9.01 -4.42 -1.04
CA VAL A 197 7.88 -3.80 -0.33
C VAL A 197 6.55 -4.50 -0.64
N GLY A 198 6.26 -4.80 -1.91
CA GLY A 198 5.02 -5.49 -2.31
C GLY A 198 4.83 -6.82 -1.58
N PRO A 199 5.72 -7.80 -1.76
CA PRO A 199 5.67 -9.09 -1.08
C PRO A 199 5.74 -9.02 0.45
N SER A 200 6.22 -7.92 1.04
CA SER A 200 6.32 -7.79 2.50
C SER A 200 4.97 -7.66 3.20
N HIS A 201 3.92 -7.17 2.51
CA HIS A 201 2.60 -6.98 3.11
C HIS A 201 2.02 -8.26 3.71
N PRO A 202 1.81 -9.34 2.95
CA PRO A 202 1.27 -10.59 3.51
C PRO A 202 2.21 -11.21 4.55
N ILE A 203 3.54 -11.10 4.37
CA ILE A 203 4.51 -11.67 5.31
C ILE A 203 4.42 -10.97 6.67
N LEU A 204 4.36 -9.64 6.69
CA LEU A 204 4.26 -8.87 7.94
C LEU A 204 2.87 -9.02 8.56
N ARG A 205 1.79 -9.01 7.76
CA ARG A 205 0.43 -9.22 8.28
C ARG A 205 0.29 -10.57 8.98
N ALA A 206 0.89 -11.62 8.42
CA ALA A 206 0.85 -12.97 9.00
C ALA A 206 1.61 -13.10 10.34
N GLN A 207 2.47 -12.14 10.69
CA GLN A 207 3.18 -12.12 11.99
C GLN A 207 2.40 -11.38 13.08
N LEU A 208 1.29 -10.73 12.74
CA LEU A 208 0.44 -10.01 13.67
C LEU A 208 -0.80 -10.85 14.00
N PRO A 209 -1.40 -10.68 15.20
CA PRO A 209 -2.61 -11.40 15.58
C PRO A 209 -3.71 -11.28 14.53
N ALA A 210 -4.39 -12.40 14.26
CA ALA A 210 -5.43 -12.44 13.23
C ALA A 210 -6.65 -11.59 13.62
N ASP A 211 -6.92 -11.46 14.91
CA ASP A 211 -8.03 -10.75 15.52
C ASP A 211 -7.75 -9.24 15.76
N TRP A 212 -6.58 -8.75 15.35
CA TRP A 212 -6.30 -7.32 15.47
C TRP A 212 -7.31 -6.49 14.69
N SER A 213 -7.81 -5.45 15.36
CA SER A 213 -8.73 -4.49 14.79
C SER A 213 -8.06 -3.61 13.72
N ALA A 214 -8.86 -2.84 13.00
CA ALA A 214 -8.34 -1.83 12.08
C ALA A 214 -7.43 -0.81 12.79
N GLN A 215 -7.76 -0.43 14.04
CA GLN A 215 -6.94 0.49 14.84
C GLN A 215 -5.59 -0.13 15.20
N ASP A 216 -5.55 -1.40 15.60
CA ASP A 216 -4.29 -2.07 15.96
C ASP A 216 -3.33 -2.15 14.77
N LEU A 217 -3.86 -2.44 13.58
CA LEU A 217 -3.06 -2.49 12.34
C LEU A 217 -2.64 -1.09 11.86
N TYR A 218 -3.51 -0.10 12.04
CA TYR A 218 -3.18 1.30 11.79
C TYR A 218 -2.05 1.76 12.73
N ASP A 219 -2.17 1.51 14.03
CA ASP A 219 -1.14 1.82 15.01
C ASP A 219 0.19 1.14 14.66
N ASN A 220 0.14 -0.14 14.30
CA ASN A 220 1.35 -0.88 13.90
C ASN A 220 2.05 -0.25 12.70
N HIS A 221 1.29 0.17 11.69
CA HIS A 221 1.86 0.88 10.54
C HIS A 221 2.48 2.22 10.97
N GLU A 222 1.72 3.03 11.70
CA GLU A 222 2.13 4.38 12.07
C GLU A 222 3.39 4.39 12.96
N ILE A 223 3.46 3.52 13.99
CA ILE A 223 4.62 3.47 14.87
C ILE A 223 5.89 3.05 14.13
N LEU A 224 5.80 2.09 13.19
CA LEU A 224 6.95 1.66 12.39
C LEU A 224 7.36 2.71 11.35
N MET A 225 6.39 3.37 10.73
CA MET A 225 6.62 4.48 9.82
C MET A 225 7.29 5.66 10.55
N LEU A 226 6.73 6.09 11.69
CA LEU A 226 7.27 7.17 12.51
C LEU A 226 8.67 6.82 13.05
N HIS A 227 8.87 5.58 13.50
CA HIS A 227 10.19 5.11 13.95
C HIS A 227 11.22 5.16 12.81
N GLY A 228 10.82 4.77 11.62
CA GLY A 228 11.66 4.88 10.42
C GLY A 228 11.99 6.32 10.05
N GLN A 229 11.08 7.27 10.29
CA GLN A 229 11.30 8.68 10.01
C GLN A 229 12.17 9.38 11.07
N ARG A 230 12.00 9.03 12.35
CA ARG A 230 12.56 9.80 13.49
C ARG A 230 13.81 9.18 14.09
N VAL A 231 13.99 7.87 14.02
CA VAL A 231 15.08 7.14 14.69
C VAL A 231 15.82 6.25 13.70
N CYS A 232 15.13 5.32 13.05
CA CYS A 232 15.71 4.34 12.15
C CYS A 232 15.89 4.92 10.74
N HIS A 233 16.67 6.02 10.61
CA HIS A 233 16.91 6.71 9.34
C HIS A 233 17.53 5.80 8.28
N HIS A 234 17.36 6.13 6.99
CA HIS A 234 17.97 5.37 5.91
C HIS A 234 19.52 5.38 6.01
N ARG A 235 20.07 6.55 6.25
CA ARG A 235 21.51 6.72 6.55
C ARG A 235 21.66 7.13 8.01
N ASN A 236 22.70 6.58 8.68
CA ASN A 236 23.04 6.91 10.07
C ASN A 236 21.84 6.79 11.05
N PRO A 237 21.26 5.58 11.24
CA PRO A 237 20.20 5.38 12.22
C PRO A 237 20.70 5.69 13.63
N ALA A 238 19.85 6.31 14.44
CA ALA A 238 20.17 6.69 15.83
C ALA A 238 20.01 5.48 16.79
N CYS A 239 20.82 4.43 16.59
CA CYS A 239 20.69 3.17 17.33
C CYS A 239 20.91 3.34 18.84
N GLY A 240 21.77 4.26 19.29
CA GLY A 240 21.98 4.53 20.71
C GLY A 240 20.77 5.12 21.45
N ALA A 241 19.82 5.70 20.73
CA ALA A 241 18.55 6.20 21.28
C ALA A 241 17.34 5.32 20.93
N CYS A 242 17.57 4.15 20.33
CA CYS A 242 16.51 3.30 19.81
C CYS A 242 16.02 2.31 20.89
N VAL A 243 14.74 2.36 21.23
CA VAL A 243 14.12 1.43 22.18
C VAL A 243 14.10 -0.03 21.71
N LEU A 244 14.37 -0.26 20.43
CA LEU A 244 14.43 -1.60 19.83
C LEU A 244 15.87 -2.12 19.71
N ALA A 245 16.89 -1.38 20.20
CA ALA A 245 18.30 -1.71 19.96
C ALA A 245 18.67 -3.13 20.43
N GLU A 246 18.17 -3.55 21.59
CA GLU A 246 18.46 -4.86 22.19
C GLU A 246 17.93 -6.04 21.37
N ILE A 247 16.80 -5.85 20.68
CA ILE A 247 16.17 -6.90 19.89
C ILE A 247 16.46 -6.78 18.38
N CYS A 248 17.22 -5.74 17.98
CA CYS A 248 17.49 -5.44 16.58
C CYS A 248 18.85 -6.03 16.13
N PRO A 249 18.86 -7.03 15.22
CA PRO A 249 20.11 -7.62 14.73
C PRO A 249 20.97 -6.66 13.90
N SER A 250 20.40 -5.54 13.46
CA SER A 250 21.07 -4.50 12.70
C SER A 250 21.52 -3.31 13.56
N ALA A 251 21.34 -3.36 14.87
CA ALA A 251 21.74 -2.26 15.75
C ALA A 251 23.27 -2.06 15.70
N ARG A 252 23.65 -0.79 15.56
CA ARG A 252 25.06 -0.36 15.63
C ARG A 252 25.21 0.42 16.93
N LEU A 253 25.51 -0.28 17.98
CA LEU A 253 25.87 0.31 19.27
C LEU A 253 27.38 0.57 19.20
N ALA A 254 27.77 1.85 19.21
CA ALA A 254 29.18 2.26 19.20
C ALA A 254 29.85 1.92 20.55
#